data_62f3898ff1564d5107b62debb84cf359
#
_entry.id   62f3898ff1564d5107b62debb84cf359
#
_cell.length_a   1.000
_cell.length_b   1.000
_cell.length_c   1.000
_cell.angle_alpha   90.00
_cell.angle_beta   90.00
_cell.angle_gamma   90.00
#
_symmetry.space_group_name_H-M   'P 1'
#
loop_
_entity.id
_entity.type
_entity.pdbx_description
1 polymer ?
#
loop_
_entity_poly.entity_id
_entity_poly.type
_entity_poly.pdbx_seq_one_letter_code
_entity_poly.pdbx_strand_id
1 'polypeptide(L)'
;CKTYNFNIDLDATISDLSVGFRQRVEILKSLYRGAEILILDEPTGVLTPQEVDELFKILRSLKDEGKTIVLITHKLIEIMDLTSEVSVMRQGEMVGHTKTEDTSKEQLAEMMVGRSVLLRVDKKEIKKGETIFKVNNLSVKDDLDITRVKDVNLEICSGEILGIAG
;
A
#
# COMPACT_ATOMS: atom_id res chain seq x y z
N CYS A 1 12.26 20.43 0.59
CA CYS A 1 12.72 19.10 0.21
C CYS A 1 13.83 18.59 1.14
N LYS A 2 14.92 19.33 1.33
CA LYS A 2 16.03 18.89 2.21
C LYS A 2 15.60 18.70 3.68
N THR A 3 14.72 19.53 4.20
CA THR A 3 14.25 19.49 5.58
C THR A 3 13.53 18.18 5.92
N TYR A 4 12.72 17.64 4.99
CA TYR A 4 11.92 16.43 5.19
C TYR A 4 12.48 15.21 4.45
N ASN A 5 13.71 15.27 3.98
CA ASN A 5 14.40 14.19 3.24
C ASN A 5 13.61 13.64 2.03
N PHE A 6 12.80 14.50 1.40
CA PHE A 6 12.10 14.16 0.17
C PHE A 6 13.06 14.27 -1.01
N ASN A 7 13.38 13.15 -1.62
CA ASN A 7 14.20 13.11 -2.84
C ASN A 7 13.30 13.29 -4.06
N ILE A 8 12.93 14.54 -4.36
CA ILE A 8 12.09 14.90 -5.51
C ILE A 8 12.86 15.89 -6.37
N ASP A 9 12.90 15.63 -7.68
CA ASP A 9 13.38 16.59 -8.66
C ASP A 9 12.35 17.74 -8.77
N LEU A 10 12.76 18.94 -8.39
CA LEU A 10 11.88 20.13 -8.38
C LEU A 10 11.61 20.70 -9.77
N ASP A 11 12.42 20.34 -10.75
CA ASP A 11 12.28 20.78 -12.15
C ASP A 11 11.47 19.79 -13.00
N ALA A 12 11.13 18.62 -12.42
CA ALA A 12 10.30 17.62 -13.11
C ALA A 12 8.84 18.08 -13.25
N THR A 13 8.24 17.79 -14.38
CA THR A 13 6.81 18.01 -14.61
C THR A 13 6.00 16.98 -13.82
N ILE A 14 4.96 17.43 -13.10
CA ILE A 14 4.13 16.54 -12.25
C ILE A 14 3.51 15.38 -13.05
N SER A 15 3.14 15.59 -14.32
CA SER A 15 2.61 14.54 -15.18
C SER A 15 3.59 13.37 -15.39
N ASP A 16 4.89 13.64 -15.35
CA ASP A 16 5.93 12.67 -15.64
C ASP A 16 6.37 11.89 -14.38
N LEU A 17 5.93 12.33 -13.20
CA LEU A 17 6.21 11.67 -11.93
C LEU A 17 5.36 10.42 -11.75
N SER A 18 5.95 9.38 -11.13
CA SER A 18 5.20 8.21 -10.67
C SER A 18 4.15 8.61 -9.64
N VAL A 19 3.15 7.75 -9.43
CA VAL A 19 2.07 8.01 -8.45
C VAL A 19 2.64 8.25 -7.06
N GLY A 20 3.66 7.47 -6.66
CA GLY A 20 4.34 7.64 -5.36
C GLY A 20 5.01 9.00 -5.21
N PHE A 21 5.65 9.50 -6.27
CA PHE A 21 6.24 10.84 -6.24
C PHE A 21 5.18 11.94 -6.20
N ARG A 22 4.09 11.81 -6.95
CA ARG A 22 2.96 12.78 -6.90
C ARG A 22 2.37 12.86 -5.49
N GLN A 23 2.20 11.74 -4.81
CA GLN A 23 1.72 11.71 -3.43
C GLN A 23 2.67 12.43 -2.47
N ARG A 24 3.99 12.23 -2.62
CA ARG A 24 4.98 12.98 -1.82
C ARG A 24 4.89 14.47 -2.06
N VAL A 25 4.63 14.91 -3.30
CA VAL A 25 4.41 16.33 -3.63
C VAL A 25 3.19 16.89 -2.89
N GLU A 26 2.07 16.15 -2.81
CA GLU A 26 0.88 16.58 -2.07
C GLU A 26 1.13 16.69 -0.57
N ILE A 27 1.88 15.75 0.02
CA ILE A 27 2.30 15.85 1.43
C ILE A 27 3.18 17.09 1.63
N LEU A 28 4.17 17.33 0.76
CA LEU A 28 5.04 18.50 0.81
C LEU A 28 4.25 19.81 0.72
N LYS A 29 3.27 19.89 -0.17
CA LYS A 29 2.40 21.06 -0.30
C LYS A 29 1.65 21.37 1.00
N SER A 30 1.14 20.33 1.67
CA SER A 30 0.45 20.47 2.94
C SER A 30 1.40 20.96 4.04
N LEU A 31 2.60 20.38 4.11
CA LEU A 31 3.64 20.78 5.07
C LEU A 31 4.16 22.21 4.83
N TYR A 32 4.35 22.59 3.56
CA TYR A 32 4.77 23.94 3.19
C TYR A 32 3.74 25.00 3.61
N ARG A 33 2.46 24.64 3.64
CA ARG A 33 1.36 25.49 4.13
C ARG A 33 1.23 25.50 5.65
N GLY A 34 2.14 24.82 6.37
CA GLY A 34 2.17 24.81 7.84
C GLY A 34 1.20 23.80 8.45
N ALA A 35 0.84 22.73 7.76
CA ALA A 35 -0.04 21.69 8.33
C ALA A 35 0.63 21.06 9.58
N GLU A 36 -0.12 21.04 10.68
CA GLU A 36 0.23 20.34 11.91
C GLU A 36 -0.43 18.96 11.99
N ILE A 37 -1.55 18.78 11.28
CA ILE A 37 -2.31 17.53 11.20
C ILE A 37 -2.38 17.11 9.73
N LEU A 38 -1.98 15.90 9.44
CA LEU A 38 -2.07 15.26 8.12
C LEU A 38 -3.11 14.14 8.17
N ILE A 39 -4.08 14.19 7.27
CA ILE A 39 -5.07 13.12 7.09
C ILE A 39 -4.78 12.46 5.75
N LEU A 40 -4.43 11.17 5.78
CA LEU A 40 -4.05 10.38 4.62
C LEU A 40 -5.07 9.27 4.43
N ASP A 41 -5.77 9.29 3.31
CA ASP A 41 -6.78 8.30 2.94
C ASP A 41 -6.20 7.32 1.93
N GLU A 42 -6.11 6.02 2.33
CA GLU A 42 -5.55 4.91 1.55
C GLU A 42 -4.21 5.24 0.85
N PRO A 43 -3.22 5.81 1.56
CA PRO A 43 -2.05 6.41 0.93
C PRO A 43 -1.13 5.41 0.22
N THR A 44 -1.33 4.12 0.40
CA THR A 44 -0.47 3.06 -0.17
C THR A 44 -1.18 2.23 -1.24
N GLY A 45 -2.41 2.60 -1.61
CA GLY A 45 -3.28 1.78 -2.47
C GLY A 45 -2.69 1.45 -3.84
N VAL A 46 -1.86 2.34 -4.37
CA VAL A 46 -1.27 2.26 -5.72
C VAL A 46 0.26 2.29 -5.72
N LEU A 47 0.88 2.15 -4.55
CA LEU A 47 2.32 2.19 -4.38
C LEU A 47 2.95 0.80 -4.49
N THR A 48 4.15 0.74 -5.04
CA THR A 48 5.00 -0.44 -4.94
C THR A 48 5.47 -0.66 -3.50
N PRO A 49 5.87 -1.87 -3.10
CA PRO A 49 6.40 -2.13 -1.75
C PRO A 49 7.54 -1.18 -1.35
N GLN A 50 8.45 -0.89 -2.28
CA GLN A 50 9.57 0.03 -2.04
C GLN A 50 9.09 1.47 -1.78
N GLU A 51 8.09 1.94 -2.54
CA GLU A 51 7.49 3.26 -2.34
C GLU A 51 6.73 3.36 -1.02
N VAL A 52 6.09 2.26 -0.57
CA VAL A 52 5.45 2.15 0.76
C VAL A 52 6.48 2.31 1.87
N ASP A 53 7.60 1.59 1.80
CA ASP A 53 8.67 1.68 2.80
C ASP A 53 9.24 3.10 2.90
N GLU A 54 9.39 3.78 1.76
CA GLU A 54 9.87 5.17 1.73
C GLU A 54 8.83 6.14 2.31
N LEU A 55 7.54 5.96 1.98
CA LEU A 55 6.46 6.75 2.57
C LEU A 55 6.43 6.57 4.09
N PHE A 56 6.57 5.35 4.60
CA PHE A 56 6.57 5.07 6.02
C PHE A 56 7.75 5.72 6.76
N LYS A 57 8.94 5.76 6.15
CA LYS A 57 10.08 6.48 6.70
C LYS A 57 9.78 7.98 6.84
N ILE A 58 9.13 8.55 5.83
CA ILE A 58 8.72 9.96 5.86
C ILE A 58 7.70 10.21 6.97
N LEU A 59 6.65 9.38 7.07
CA LEU A 59 5.61 9.54 8.09
C LEU A 59 6.17 9.40 9.51
N ARG A 60 7.12 8.49 9.74
CA ARG A 60 7.80 8.37 11.03
C ARG A 60 8.61 9.63 11.35
N SER A 61 9.38 10.15 10.38
CA SER A 61 10.12 11.41 10.57
C SER A 61 9.21 12.57 10.94
N LEU A 62 8.07 12.71 10.25
CA LEU A 62 7.09 13.76 10.56
C LEU A 62 6.47 13.59 11.96
N LYS A 63 6.19 12.37 12.39
CA LYS A 63 5.74 12.06 13.74
C LYS A 63 6.79 12.46 14.77
N ASP A 64 8.06 12.16 14.53
CA ASP A 64 9.18 12.50 15.41
C ASP A 64 9.40 14.02 15.50
N GLU A 65 9.03 14.77 14.45
CA GLU A 65 8.99 16.24 14.43
C GLU A 65 7.74 16.83 15.11
N GLY A 66 6.87 15.99 15.69
CA GLY A 66 5.68 16.42 16.42
C GLY A 66 4.42 16.61 15.57
N LYS A 67 4.43 16.21 14.31
CA LYS A 67 3.21 16.26 13.48
C LYS A 67 2.23 15.17 13.87
N THR A 68 0.95 15.51 13.83
CA THR A 68 -0.13 14.53 14.03
C THR A 68 -0.55 13.92 12.69
N ILE A 69 -0.63 12.60 12.63
CA ILE A 69 -1.00 11.87 11.41
C ILE A 69 -2.23 11.01 11.67
N VAL A 70 -3.26 11.19 10.87
CA VAL A 70 -4.44 10.33 10.80
C VAL A 70 -4.33 9.51 9.53
N LEU A 71 -4.21 8.19 9.68
CA LEU A 71 -4.10 7.25 8.57
C LEU A 71 -5.42 6.49 8.43
N ILE A 72 -6.06 6.60 7.28
CA ILE A 72 -7.25 5.83 6.94
C ILE A 72 -6.79 4.70 6.02
N THR A 73 -6.93 3.46 6.45
CA THR A 73 -6.53 2.29 5.67
C THR A 73 -7.24 1.03 6.14
N HIS A 74 -7.37 0.06 5.26
CA HIS A 74 -7.85 -1.29 5.59
C HIS A 74 -6.69 -2.31 5.67
N LYS A 75 -5.46 -1.87 5.48
CA LYS A 75 -4.27 -2.74 5.48
C LYS A 75 -3.72 -2.87 6.89
N LEU A 76 -3.98 -4.00 7.54
CA LEU A 76 -3.59 -4.26 8.92
C LEU A 76 -2.08 -4.13 9.19
N ILE A 77 -1.24 -4.41 8.20
CA ILE A 77 0.22 -4.27 8.32
C ILE A 77 0.58 -2.80 8.54
N GLU A 78 -0.05 -1.88 7.83
CA GLU A 78 0.19 -0.44 7.93
C GLU A 78 -0.21 0.10 9.30
N ILE A 79 -1.38 -0.34 9.79
CA ILE A 79 -1.86 0.01 11.13
C ILE A 79 -0.86 -0.42 12.18
N MET A 80 -0.48 -1.70 12.19
CA MET A 80 0.42 -2.27 13.19
C MET A 80 1.83 -1.66 13.17
N ASP A 81 2.27 -1.16 12.01
CA ASP A 81 3.63 -0.63 11.83
C ASP A 81 3.76 0.87 12.13
N LEU A 82 2.72 1.66 11.84
CA LEU A 82 2.80 3.12 11.88
C LEU A 82 2.04 3.76 13.04
N THR A 83 0.93 3.17 13.47
CA THR A 83 0.01 3.84 14.38
C THR A 83 0.27 3.52 15.84
N SER A 84 -0.05 4.46 16.72
CA SER A 84 -0.02 4.25 18.19
C SER A 84 -1.39 3.85 18.72
N GLU A 85 -2.46 4.31 18.06
CA GLU A 85 -3.85 4.03 18.40
C GLU A 85 -4.62 3.72 17.12
N VAL A 86 -5.65 2.91 17.23
CA VAL A 86 -6.51 2.53 16.13
C VAL A 86 -7.97 2.62 16.52
N SER A 87 -8.76 3.23 15.64
CA SER A 87 -10.21 3.29 15.72
C SER A 87 -10.79 2.52 14.55
N VAL A 88 -11.65 1.56 14.80
CA VAL A 88 -12.28 0.75 13.75
C VAL A 88 -13.68 1.24 13.49
N MET A 89 -13.96 1.58 12.24
CA MET A 89 -15.29 1.95 11.76
C MET A 89 -15.87 0.85 10.88
N ARG A 90 -17.15 0.57 11.05
CA ARG A 90 -17.89 -0.38 10.22
C ARG A 90 -19.32 0.10 10.03
N GLN A 91 -19.80 0.14 8.79
CA GLN A 91 -21.16 0.59 8.44
C GLN A 91 -21.54 1.97 9.00
N GLY A 92 -20.55 2.88 9.07
CA GLY A 92 -20.76 4.24 9.58
C GLY A 92 -20.71 4.39 11.11
N GLU A 93 -20.45 3.30 11.84
CA GLU A 93 -20.37 3.30 13.30
C GLU A 93 -18.94 3.00 13.78
N MET A 94 -18.56 3.60 14.91
CA MET A 94 -17.32 3.27 15.62
C MET A 94 -17.53 1.97 16.40
N VAL A 95 -16.88 0.89 15.98
CA VAL A 95 -17.04 -0.44 16.57
C VAL A 95 -15.92 -0.81 17.53
N GLY A 96 -14.84 -0.05 17.57
CA GLY A 96 -13.74 -0.27 18.50
C GLY A 96 -12.72 0.86 18.49
N HIS A 97 -12.05 1.04 19.62
CA HIS A 97 -10.91 1.93 19.79
C HIS A 97 -9.94 1.29 20.77
N THR A 98 -8.66 1.20 20.40
CA THR A 98 -7.63 0.56 21.21
C THR A 98 -6.26 1.10 20.85
N LYS A 99 -5.29 0.91 21.73
CA LYS A 99 -3.88 1.10 21.37
C LYS A 99 -3.42 -0.02 20.45
N THR A 100 -2.52 0.30 19.53
CA THR A 100 -1.98 -0.67 18.58
C THR A 100 -1.18 -1.77 19.28
N GLU A 101 -0.50 -1.45 20.39
CA GLU A 101 0.25 -2.40 21.22
C GLU A 101 -0.63 -3.42 21.97
N ASP A 102 -1.90 -3.06 22.22
CA ASP A 102 -2.86 -3.87 22.98
C ASP A 102 -3.77 -4.74 22.08
N THR A 103 -3.53 -4.76 20.76
CA THR A 103 -4.36 -5.48 19.80
C THR A 103 -3.53 -6.33 18.84
N SER A 104 -4.21 -7.13 18.02
CA SER A 104 -3.59 -7.95 16.99
C SER A 104 -4.27 -7.76 15.62
N LYS A 105 -3.61 -8.21 14.54
CA LYS A 105 -4.18 -8.20 13.19
C LYS A 105 -5.49 -8.98 13.13
N GLU A 106 -5.58 -10.09 13.85
CA GLU A 106 -6.75 -10.95 13.92
C GLU A 106 -7.93 -10.23 14.57
N GLN A 107 -7.69 -9.57 15.70
CA GLN A 107 -8.71 -8.80 16.43
C GLN A 107 -9.20 -7.61 15.59
N LEU A 108 -8.29 -6.87 14.95
CA LEU A 108 -8.66 -5.76 14.06
C LEU A 108 -9.48 -6.26 12.87
N ALA A 109 -9.07 -7.36 12.23
CA ALA A 109 -9.82 -7.96 11.13
C ALA A 109 -11.23 -8.36 11.56
N GLU A 110 -11.36 -8.97 12.75
CA GLU A 110 -12.67 -9.35 13.30
C GLU A 110 -13.57 -8.13 13.54
N MET A 111 -13.03 -7.05 14.13
CA MET A 111 -13.78 -5.80 14.30
C MET A 111 -14.23 -5.21 12.95
N MET A 112 -13.35 -5.18 11.95
CA MET A 112 -13.63 -4.63 10.61
C MET A 112 -14.71 -5.43 9.87
N VAL A 113 -14.65 -6.77 9.93
CA VAL A 113 -15.57 -7.67 9.20
C VAL A 113 -16.82 -7.98 10.02
N GLY A 114 -16.73 -7.97 11.35
CA GLY A 114 -17.83 -8.29 12.26
C GLY A 114 -18.04 -9.78 12.51
N ARG A 115 -17.10 -10.60 12.10
CA ARG A 115 -17.06 -12.05 12.37
C ARG A 115 -15.60 -12.51 12.40
N SER A 116 -15.35 -13.65 13.04
CA SER A 116 -14.02 -14.24 13.05
C SER A 116 -13.49 -14.48 11.62
N VAL A 117 -12.26 -14.03 11.38
CA VAL A 117 -11.62 -14.11 10.07
C VAL A 117 -10.39 -15.01 10.16
N LEU A 118 -10.39 -16.05 9.36
CA LEU A 118 -9.21 -16.88 9.16
C LEU A 118 -8.24 -16.15 8.22
N LEU A 119 -7.16 -15.58 8.76
CA LEU A 119 -6.11 -14.92 7.96
C LEU A 119 -5.20 -15.92 7.23
N ARG A 120 -5.33 -17.21 7.54
CA ARG A 120 -4.62 -18.30 6.87
C ARG A 120 -5.60 -19.38 6.45
N VAL A 121 -5.46 -19.85 5.24
CA VAL A 121 -6.17 -20.99 4.72
C VAL A 121 -5.17 -22.14 4.57
N ASP A 122 -5.40 -23.23 5.29
CA ASP A 122 -4.64 -24.46 5.09
C ASP A 122 -5.02 -25.06 3.73
N LYS A 123 -4.11 -24.95 2.77
CA LYS A 123 -4.30 -25.54 1.44
C LYS A 123 -3.67 -26.94 1.42
N LYS A 124 -4.43 -27.91 0.92
CA LYS A 124 -3.85 -29.22 0.58
C LYS A 124 -2.91 -29.03 -0.61
N GLU A 125 -1.80 -29.76 -0.60
CA GLU A 125 -0.93 -29.82 -1.78
C GLU A 125 -1.73 -30.34 -2.99
N ILE A 126 -1.78 -29.54 -4.04
CA ILE A 126 -2.41 -29.89 -5.30
C ILE A 126 -1.29 -30.27 -6.28
N LYS A 127 -1.39 -31.45 -6.88
CA LYS A 127 -0.48 -31.83 -7.97
C LYS A 127 -0.82 -30.98 -9.20
N LYS A 128 0.19 -30.28 -9.73
CA LYS A 128 0.06 -29.53 -10.98
C LYS A 128 -0.29 -30.50 -12.11
N GLY A 129 -1.31 -30.17 -12.90
CA GLY A 129 -1.71 -30.89 -14.09
C GLY A 129 -0.93 -30.42 -15.33
N GLU A 130 -1.52 -30.63 -16.50
CA GLU A 130 -0.95 -30.21 -17.78
C GLU A 130 -0.99 -28.68 -17.94
N THR A 131 -0.08 -28.13 -18.72
CA THR A 131 -0.08 -26.70 -19.08
C THR A 131 -1.32 -26.39 -19.91
N ILE A 132 -2.18 -25.51 -19.40
CA ILE A 132 -3.42 -25.07 -20.04
C ILE A 132 -3.33 -23.68 -20.67
N PHE A 133 -2.34 -22.90 -20.28
CA PHE A 133 -2.11 -21.56 -20.82
C PHE A 133 -0.61 -21.25 -20.84
N LYS A 134 -0.13 -20.72 -21.96
CA LYS A 134 1.27 -20.38 -22.13
C LYS A 134 1.41 -19.06 -22.88
N VAL A 135 2.26 -18.20 -22.35
CA VAL A 135 2.67 -16.94 -22.97
C VAL A 135 4.15 -17.00 -23.24
N ASN A 136 4.55 -16.65 -24.46
CA ASN A 136 5.95 -16.59 -24.86
C ASN A 136 6.27 -15.18 -25.39
N ASN A 137 7.32 -14.57 -24.85
CA ASN A 137 7.89 -13.29 -25.29
C ASN A 137 6.85 -12.17 -25.44
N LEU A 138 5.93 -12.05 -24.46
CA LEU A 138 4.92 -11.01 -24.47
C LEU A 138 5.58 -9.64 -24.20
N SER A 139 5.38 -8.72 -25.13
CA SER A 139 5.75 -7.32 -24.94
C SER A 139 4.52 -6.45 -25.23
N VAL A 140 4.25 -5.49 -24.36
CA VAL A 140 3.10 -4.57 -24.48
C VAL A 140 3.57 -3.15 -24.34
N LYS A 141 3.06 -2.28 -25.20
CA LYS A 141 3.25 -0.83 -25.14
C LYS A 141 1.96 -0.15 -24.69
N ASP A 142 2.10 0.99 -24.04
CA ASP A 142 0.97 1.86 -23.72
C ASP A 142 0.59 2.79 -24.91
N ASP A 143 -0.42 3.63 -24.70
CA ASP A 143 -0.90 4.59 -25.70
C ASP A 143 0.13 5.67 -26.07
N LEU A 144 1.20 5.79 -25.31
CA LEU A 144 2.33 6.69 -25.56
C LEU A 144 3.52 5.98 -26.25
N ASP A 145 3.31 4.74 -26.75
CA ASP A 145 4.33 3.89 -27.38
C ASP A 145 5.48 3.47 -26.44
N ILE A 146 5.28 3.60 -25.10
CA ILE A 146 6.26 3.20 -24.08
C ILE A 146 6.07 1.72 -23.76
N THR A 147 7.14 0.94 -23.86
CA THR A 147 7.11 -0.49 -23.51
C THR A 147 6.95 -0.64 -21.99
N ARG A 148 5.80 -1.16 -21.54
CA ARG A 148 5.47 -1.40 -20.13
C ARG A 148 5.71 -2.84 -19.71
N VAL A 149 5.54 -3.77 -20.63
CA VAL A 149 5.82 -5.19 -20.44
C VAL A 149 6.81 -5.61 -21.52
N LYS A 150 7.88 -6.32 -21.16
CA LYS A 150 8.93 -6.72 -22.09
C LYS A 150 9.32 -8.17 -21.88
N ASP A 151 9.21 -8.96 -22.95
CA ASP A 151 9.71 -10.34 -23.07
C ASP A 151 9.23 -11.28 -21.93
N VAL A 152 7.98 -11.09 -21.46
CA VAL A 152 7.41 -11.91 -20.39
C VAL A 152 7.05 -13.30 -20.91
N ASN A 153 7.51 -14.30 -20.18
CA ASN A 153 7.19 -15.70 -20.40
C ASN A 153 6.50 -16.25 -19.14
N LEU A 154 5.35 -16.92 -19.30
CA LEU A 154 4.67 -17.58 -18.20
C LEU A 154 3.89 -18.80 -18.68
N GLU A 155 3.71 -19.75 -17.80
CA GLU A 155 2.88 -20.95 -18.01
C GLU A 155 1.94 -21.14 -16.83
N ILE A 156 0.71 -21.58 -17.10
CA ILE A 156 -0.27 -21.92 -16.09
C ILE A 156 -0.72 -23.36 -16.31
N CYS A 157 -0.66 -24.16 -15.25
CA CYS A 157 -1.06 -25.56 -15.26
C CYS A 157 -2.49 -25.73 -14.72
N SER A 158 -3.12 -26.83 -15.12
CA SER A 158 -4.41 -27.22 -14.54
C SER A 158 -4.31 -27.41 -13.02
N GLY A 159 -5.26 -26.85 -12.28
CA GLY A 159 -5.27 -26.86 -10.80
C GLY A 159 -4.32 -25.87 -10.14
N GLU A 160 -3.63 -25.03 -10.90
CA GLU A 160 -2.71 -23.99 -10.37
C GLU A 160 -3.43 -22.66 -10.21
N ILE A 161 -3.05 -21.92 -9.16
CA ILE A 161 -3.36 -20.49 -9.02
C ILE A 161 -2.05 -19.74 -9.17
N LEU A 162 -1.92 -18.98 -10.26
CA LEU A 162 -0.74 -18.13 -10.51
C LEU A 162 -1.02 -16.72 -10.01
N GLY A 163 -0.17 -16.23 -9.10
CA GLY A 163 -0.17 -14.82 -8.68
C GLY A 163 0.73 -13.99 -9.59
N ILE A 164 0.24 -12.83 -10.05
CA ILE A 164 1.02 -11.82 -10.77
C ILE A 164 1.12 -10.60 -9.87
N ALA A 165 2.35 -10.14 -9.61
CA ALA A 165 2.63 -8.96 -8.82
C ALA A 165 3.60 -8.05 -9.59
N GLY A 166 3.42 -6.72 -9.48
CA GLY A 166 4.25 -5.72 -10.15
C GLY A 166 3.86 -4.31 -9.78
#